data_3829cafc3eb3789bb9ac18b8a9d5e391
#
_entry.id   3829cafc3eb3789bb9ac18b8a9d5e391
#
_cell.length_a   1.000
_cell.length_b   1.000
_cell.length_c   1.000
_cell.angle_alpha   90.00
_cell.angle_beta   90.00
_cell.angle_gamma   90.00
#
_symmetry.space_group_name_H-M   'P 1'
#
loop_
_entity.id
_entity.type
_entity.pdbx_description
1 polymer ?
#
loop_
_entity_poly.entity_id
_entity_poly.type
_entity_poly.pdbx_seq_one_letter_code
_entity_poly.pdbx_strand_id
1 'polypeptide(L)'
;MATKTETRHTAGFISSEANGNRSRLTVTVDGAATTSAGLAAGTVMGKVTSGGKYIAYVNAASDGSGVAAGLLIEELATGTADSTATLIARDAEINTDEITGSDADGKLELEALGIVYR
;
A
#
# COMPACT_ATOMS: atom_id res chain seq x y z
N MET A 1 21.99 -26.90 1.20
CA MET A 1 21.02 -26.26 2.12
C MET A 1 20.09 -25.34 1.32
N ALA A 2 18.81 -25.51 1.47
CA ALA A 2 17.86 -24.67 0.76
C ALA A 2 17.72 -23.32 1.47
N THR A 3 17.69 -22.23 0.69
CA THR A 3 17.43 -20.90 1.21
C THR A 3 15.91 -20.68 1.25
N LYS A 4 15.40 -20.29 2.39
CA LYS A 4 14.01 -19.90 2.53
C LYS A 4 13.87 -18.40 2.39
N THR A 5 12.91 -17.98 1.57
CA THR A 5 12.53 -16.57 1.46
C THR A 5 11.16 -16.41 2.08
N GLU A 6 11.06 -15.53 3.06
CA GLU A 6 9.78 -15.21 3.69
C GLU A 6 9.14 -14.01 3.01
N THR A 7 7.81 -14.04 2.89
CA THR A 7 7.05 -12.86 2.49
C THR A 7 7.04 -11.86 3.63
N ARG A 8 6.75 -10.60 3.30
CA ARG A 8 6.65 -9.55 4.32
C ARG A 8 5.46 -9.81 5.23
N HIS A 9 5.66 -9.59 6.51
CA HIS A 9 4.63 -9.77 7.51
C HIS A 9 3.60 -8.65 7.45
N THR A 10 2.37 -8.96 7.85
CA THR A 10 1.31 -7.97 8.03
C THR A 10 1.80 -6.87 8.96
N ALA A 11 1.65 -5.61 8.52
CA ALA A 11 2.10 -4.42 9.24
C ALA A 11 3.60 -4.40 9.57
N GLY A 12 4.41 -5.28 9.00
CA GLY A 12 5.85 -5.36 9.29
C GLY A 12 6.63 -4.11 8.92
N PHE A 13 6.14 -3.33 7.96
CA PHE A 13 6.76 -2.08 7.52
C PHE A 13 6.47 -0.89 8.45
N ILE A 14 5.52 -1.03 9.39
CA ILE A 14 5.09 0.08 10.25
C ILE A 14 6.04 0.17 11.44
N SER A 15 6.77 1.29 11.55
CA SER A 15 7.60 1.60 12.72
C SER A 15 6.77 2.19 13.85
N SER A 16 5.81 3.06 13.51
CA SER A 16 4.85 3.60 14.46
C SER A 16 3.62 4.12 13.71
N GLU A 17 2.51 4.24 14.42
CA GLU A 17 1.29 4.84 13.91
C GLU A 17 0.56 5.58 15.02
N ALA A 18 -0.41 6.42 14.64
CA ALA A 18 -1.21 7.16 15.61
C ALA A 18 -2.10 6.22 16.43
N ASN A 19 -2.49 6.66 17.62
CA ASN A 19 -3.35 5.89 18.51
C ASN A 19 -4.70 5.58 17.87
N GLY A 20 -5.23 4.41 18.19
CA GLY A 20 -6.50 3.94 17.65
C GLY A 20 -6.39 3.61 16.16
N ASN A 21 -7.42 3.94 15.39
CA ASN A 21 -7.48 3.67 13.97
C ASN A 21 -7.27 4.92 13.11
N ARG A 22 -6.74 6.00 13.68
CA ARG A 22 -6.59 7.27 12.97
C ARG A 22 -5.72 7.16 11.72
N SER A 23 -4.66 6.37 11.76
CA SER A 23 -3.74 6.18 10.64
C SER A 23 -4.27 5.19 9.59
N ARG A 24 -5.26 4.41 9.92
CA ARG A 24 -5.77 3.31 9.09
C ARG A 24 -7.03 3.68 8.35
N LEU A 25 -7.13 3.18 7.12
CA LEU A 25 -8.30 3.38 6.26
C LEU A 25 -8.70 2.05 5.63
N THR A 26 -9.97 1.68 5.77
CA THR A 26 -10.50 0.49 5.11
C THR A 26 -10.96 0.85 3.71
N VAL A 27 -10.50 0.11 2.72
CA VAL A 27 -10.73 0.39 1.30
C VAL A 27 -11.10 -0.88 0.55
N THR A 28 -11.60 -0.71 -0.68
CA THR A 28 -11.78 -1.80 -1.63
C THR A 28 -10.63 -1.81 -2.63
N VAL A 29 -9.93 -2.93 -2.73
CA VAL A 29 -8.88 -3.16 -3.73
C VAL A 29 -9.51 -3.83 -4.94
N ASP A 30 -9.27 -3.27 -6.11
CA ASP A 30 -9.79 -3.79 -7.37
C ASP A 30 -9.21 -5.19 -7.64
N GLY A 31 -10.08 -6.13 -7.98
CA GLY A 31 -9.66 -7.49 -8.33
C GLY A 31 -8.70 -7.55 -9.51
N ALA A 32 -8.74 -6.57 -10.41
CA ALA A 32 -7.77 -6.46 -11.50
C ALA A 32 -6.33 -6.26 -11.00
N ALA A 33 -6.15 -5.67 -9.82
CA ALA A 33 -4.82 -5.44 -9.25
C ALA A 33 -4.14 -6.73 -8.77
N THR A 34 -4.90 -7.77 -8.51
CA THR A 34 -4.39 -9.05 -7.98
C THR A 34 -4.54 -10.21 -8.96
N THR A 35 -4.98 -9.96 -10.20
CA THR A 35 -5.26 -11.02 -11.17
C THR A 35 -4.00 -11.79 -11.58
N SER A 36 -2.89 -11.10 -11.83
CA SER A 36 -1.63 -11.73 -12.25
C SER A 36 -0.81 -12.21 -11.08
N ALA A 37 -0.81 -11.47 -9.97
CA ALA A 37 -0.05 -11.77 -8.77
C ALA A 37 -0.69 -11.09 -7.58
N GLY A 38 -0.45 -11.58 -6.38
CA GLY A 38 -0.89 -10.94 -5.16
C GLY A 38 -0.14 -9.62 -4.90
N LEU A 39 -0.56 -8.90 -3.88
CA LEU A 39 0.09 -7.69 -3.42
C LEU A 39 0.69 -7.94 -2.04
N ALA A 40 1.97 -7.61 -1.88
CA ALA A 40 2.68 -7.79 -0.61
C ALA A 40 2.28 -6.72 0.41
N ALA A 41 2.38 -7.05 1.70
CA ALA A 41 2.29 -6.03 2.75
C ALA A 41 3.36 -4.96 2.52
N GLY A 42 2.99 -3.70 2.69
CA GLY A 42 3.90 -2.57 2.43
C GLY A 42 3.88 -2.08 0.98
N THR A 43 3.00 -2.58 0.14
CA THR A 43 2.84 -2.06 -1.23
C THR A 43 2.20 -0.68 -1.20
N VAL A 44 2.82 0.27 -1.90
CA VAL A 44 2.25 1.62 -2.07
C VAL A 44 1.04 1.53 -2.98
N MET A 45 -0.07 2.11 -2.55
CA MET A 45 -1.36 2.02 -3.24
C MET A 45 -1.81 3.39 -3.74
N GLY A 46 -2.50 3.40 -4.85
CA GLY A 46 -3.14 4.58 -5.42
C GLY A 46 -4.64 4.35 -5.58
N LYS A 47 -5.41 5.44 -5.56
CA LYS A 47 -6.87 5.38 -5.69
C LYS A 47 -7.28 5.72 -7.12
N VAL A 48 -8.00 4.80 -7.77
CA VAL A 48 -8.57 5.07 -9.09
C VAL A 48 -9.74 6.03 -8.93
N THR A 49 -9.71 7.14 -9.65
CA THR A 49 -10.73 8.20 -9.55
C THR A 49 -12.11 7.68 -9.92
N SER A 50 -12.21 6.90 -10.99
CA SER A 50 -13.48 6.29 -11.41
C SER A 50 -13.74 5.04 -10.58
N GLY A 51 -14.78 5.07 -9.77
CA GLY A 51 -15.18 3.94 -8.92
C GLY A 51 -14.57 3.93 -7.52
N GLY A 52 -13.48 4.65 -7.30
CA GLY A 52 -12.88 4.78 -5.96
C GLY A 52 -12.19 3.53 -5.42
N LYS A 53 -11.88 2.57 -6.27
CA LYS A 53 -11.14 1.37 -5.87
C LYS A 53 -9.63 1.66 -5.87
N TYR A 54 -8.89 0.88 -5.09
CA TYR A 54 -7.44 1.05 -4.96
C TYR A 54 -6.71 -0.03 -5.75
N ILE A 55 -5.61 0.36 -6.36
CA ILE A 55 -4.67 -0.54 -7.04
C ILE A 55 -3.25 -0.15 -6.63
N ALA A 56 -2.26 -0.94 -7.02
CA ALA A 56 -0.86 -0.57 -6.78
C ALA A 56 -0.54 0.78 -7.44
N TYR A 57 0.16 1.64 -6.71
CA TYR A 57 0.60 2.93 -7.22
C TYR A 57 1.56 2.74 -8.39
N VAL A 58 1.31 3.47 -9.48
CA VAL A 58 2.21 3.57 -10.64
C VAL A 58 2.34 5.03 -11.00
N ASN A 59 3.53 5.59 -10.86
CA ASN A 59 3.77 6.99 -11.19
C ASN A 59 3.38 7.29 -12.64
N ALA A 60 2.81 8.45 -12.87
CA ALA A 60 2.33 8.92 -14.18
C ALA A 60 1.09 8.19 -14.72
N ALA A 61 0.47 7.28 -13.96
CA ALA A 61 -0.83 6.74 -14.36
C ALA A 61 -1.89 7.85 -14.40
N SER A 62 -2.77 7.80 -15.39
CA SER A 62 -3.75 8.87 -15.63
C SER A 62 -5.13 8.59 -15.04
N ASP A 63 -5.33 7.45 -14.39
CA ASP A 63 -6.61 7.01 -13.82
C ASP A 63 -6.82 7.43 -12.36
N GLY A 64 -5.89 8.15 -11.78
CA GLY A 64 -5.88 8.55 -10.37
C GLY A 64 -4.87 7.78 -9.54
N SER A 65 -4.50 6.57 -9.94
CA SER A 65 -3.53 5.72 -9.20
C SER A 65 -2.08 6.21 -9.33
N GLY A 66 -1.85 7.25 -10.10
CA GLY A 66 -0.55 7.92 -10.22
C GLY A 66 -0.21 8.82 -9.03
N VAL A 67 -1.06 8.89 -8.02
CA VAL A 67 -0.81 9.60 -6.77
C VAL A 67 -0.83 8.59 -5.64
N ALA A 68 0.26 8.51 -4.85
CA ALA A 68 0.34 7.59 -3.74
C ALA A 68 -0.66 8.00 -2.64
N ALA A 69 -1.50 7.05 -2.21
CA ALA A 69 -2.58 7.31 -1.26
C ALA A 69 -2.42 6.57 0.07
N GLY A 70 -1.51 5.62 0.14
CA GLY A 70 -1.27 4.85 1.36
C GLY A 70 -0.49 3.58 1.09
N LEU A 71 -0.34 2.77 2.13
CA LEU A 71 0.41 1.51 2.07
C LEU A 71 -0.46 0.36 2.56
N LEU A 72 -0.45 -0.74 1.83
CA LEU A 72 -1.23 -1.94 2.16
C LEU A 72 -0.67 -2.59 3.42
N ILE A 73 -1.53 -2.82 4.42
CA ILE A 73 -1.08 -3.38 5.71
C ILE A 73 -0.83 -4.87 5.61
N GLU A 74 -1.69 -5.60 4.90
CA GLU A 74 -1.60 -7.05 4.82
C GLU A 74 -1.46 -7.54 3.38
N GLU A 75 -0.86 -8.70 3.20
CA GLU A 75 -0.74 -9.33 1.90
C GLU A 75 -2.12 -9.70 1.34
N LEU A 76 -2.30 -9.48 0.05
CA LEU A 76 -3.47 -9.94 -0.69
C LEU A 76 -3.06 -11.04 -1.67
N ALA A 77 -3.75 -12.16 -1.60
CA ALA A 77 -3.49 -13.29 -2.49
C ALA A 77 -3.94 -12.99 -3.92
N THR A 78 -3.37 -13.71 -4.88
CA THR A 78 -3.81 -13.67 -6.28
C THR A 78 -5.29 -14.04 -6.38
N GLY A 79 -6.05 -13.27 -7.15
CA GLY A 79 -7.47 -13.51 -7.34
C GLY A 79 -8.07 -12.51 -8.30
N THR A 80 -9.33 -12.70 -8.68
CA THR A 80 -10.02 -11.85 -9.64
C THR A 80 -11.16 -11.03 -9.01
N ALA A 81 -11.51 -11.30 -7.76
CA ALA A 81 -12.56 -10.58 -7.05
C ALA A 81 -11.99 -9.39 -6.30
N ASP A 82 -12.80 -8.35 -6.13
CA ASP A 82 -12.46 -7.21 -5.29
C ASP A 82 -12.26 -7.68 -3.84
N SER A 83 -11.33 -7.05 -3.15
CA SER A 83 -11.01 -7.38 -1.76
C SER A 83 -11.17 -6.16 -0.87
N THR A 84 -11.64 -6.37 0.34
CA THR A 84 -11.60 -5.34 1.39
C THR A 84 -10.23 -5.41 2.06
N ALA A 85 -9.56 -4.28 2.17
CA ALA A 85 -8.24 -4.20 2.76
C ALA A 85 -8.09 -2.94 3.61
N THR A 86 -7.06 -2.92 4.44
CA THR A 86 -6.74 -1.75 5.27
C THR A 86 -5.41 -1.18 4.83
N LEU A 87 -5.35 0.14 4.70
CA LEU A 87 -4.13 0.88 4.38
C LEU A 87 -3.68 1.71 5.57
N ILE A 88 -2.37 1.96 5.66
CA ILE A 88 -1.84 3.10 6.39
C ILE A 88 -1.99 4.30 5.46
N ALA A 89 -2.83 5.26 5.84
CA ALA A 89 -3.19 6.38 4.98
C ALA A 89 -2.67 7.73 5.48
N ARG A 90 -2.22 7.80 6.74
CA ARG A 90 -1.75 9.06 7.34
C ARG A 90 -1.02 8.82 8.67
N ASP A 91 -0.25 9.81 9.10
CA ASP A 91 0.29 9.93 10.48
C ASP A 91 0.98 8.65 10.99
N ALA A 92 1.95 8.16 10.24
CA ALA A 92 2.69 6.95 10.61
C ALA A 92 4.17 7.09 10.25
N GLU A 93 5.00 6.26 10.86
CA GLU A 93 6.39 6.08 10.46
C GLU A 93 6.54 4.70 9.84
N ILE A 94 7.22 4.60 8.72
CA ILE A 94 7.39 3.36 7.98
C ILE A 94 8.87 3.03 7.78
N ASN A 95 9.17 1.73 7.73
CA ASN A 95 10.50 1.24 7.42
C ASN A 95 10.67 1.16 5.91
N THR A 96 11.56 1.97 5.36
CA THR A 96 11.80 2.08 3.92
C THR A 96 12.20 0.74 3.28
N ASP A 97 12.89 -0.12 4.02
CA ASP A 97 13.36 -1.42 3.49
C ASP A 97 12.24 -2.44 3.36
N GLU A 98 11.09 -2.20 3.96
CA GLU A 98 9.98 -3.13 4.01
C GLU A 98 8.80 -2.73 3.10
N ILE A 99 8.97 -1.72 2.25
CA ILE A 99 7.91 -1.25 1.35
C ILE A 99 8.24 -1.54 -0.10
N THR A 100 7.21 -1.57 -0.95
CA THR A 100 7.32 -1.88 -2.36
C THR A 100 6.58 -0.83 -3.20
N GLY A 101 7.19 -0.41 -4.29
CA GLY A 101 6.55 0.47 -5.27
C GLY A 101 6.67 1.95 -5.00
N SER A 102 7.45 2.35 -3.99
CA SER A 102 7.70 3.77 -3.74
C SER A 102 8.78 4.30 -4.67
N ASP A 103 8.56 5.51 -5.19
CA ASP A 103 9.56 6.26 -5.92
C ASP A 103 9.66 7.67 -5.31
N ALA A 104 10.43 8.57 -5.93
CA ALA A 104 10.63 9.93 -5.40
C ALA A 104 9.31 10.71 -5.30
N ASP A 105 8.46 10.60 -6.30
CA ASP A 105 7.16 11.28 -6.29
C ASP A 105 6.21 10.66 -5.27
N GLY A 106 6.15 9.34 -5.21
CA GLY A 106 5.34 8.62 -4.22
C GLY A 106 5.75 8.94 -2.80
N LYS A 107 7.06 9.06 -2.55
CA LYS A 107 7.57 9.47 -1.24
C LYS A 107 7.07 10.85 -0.85
N LEU A 108 7.14 11.83 -1.75
CA LEU A 108 6.65 13.17 -1.48
C LEU A 108 5.14 13.18 -1.21
N GLU A 109 4.39 12.39 -1.96
CA GLU A 109 2.94 12.29 -1.80
C GLU A 109 2.56 11.66 -0.46
N LEU A 110 3.25 10.60 -0.04
CA LEU A 110 3.02 9.98 1.27
C LEU A 110 3.47 10.88 2.41
N GLU A 111 4.59 11.61 2.26
CA GLU A 111 5.03 12.58 3.26
C GLU A 111 4.01 13.70 3.46
N ALA A 112 3.32 14.11 2.39
CA ALA A 112 2.23 15.09 2.48
C ALA A 112 1.04 14.58 3.31
N LEU A 113 0.89 13.27 3.45
CA LEU A 113 -0.13 12.65 4.30
C LEU A 113 0.33 12.46 5.76
N GLY A 114 1.54 12.88 6.08
CA GLY A 114 2.10 12.71 7.42
C GLY A 114 2.77 11.34 7.63
N ILE A 115 3.11 10.64 6.56
CA ILE A 115 3.82 9.36 6.63
C ILE A 115 5.32 9.64 6.52
N VAL A 116 6.07 9.24 7.55
CA VAL A 116 7.50 9.52 7.66
C VAL A 116 8.29 8.27 7.25
N TYR A 117 9.20 8.43 6.33
CA TYR A 117 10.13 7.37 5.90
C TYR A 117 11.30 7.28 6.89
N ARG A 118 11.60 6.07 7.34
CA ARG A 118 12.70 5.79 8.27
C ARG A 118 13.76 4.89 7.64
#